data_c8382f176c20a6a6cccd9d9d91fc133b
#
_entry.id   c8382f176c20a6a6cccd9d9d91fc133b
#
_cell.length_a   1.000
_cell.length_b   1.000
_cell.length_c   1.000
_cell.angle_alpha   90.00
_cell.angle_beta   90.00
_cell.angle_gamma   90.00
#
_symmetry.space_group_name_H-M   'P 1'
#
loop_
_entity.id
_entity.type
_entity.pdbx_description
1 polymer ?
#
loop_
_entity_poly.entity_id
_entity_poly.type
_entity_poly.pdbx_seq_one_letter_code
_entity_poly.pdbx_strand_id
1 'polypeptide(L)'
;PFGVIVSLLLLALAADSYVFKGAADRIGRIDGIVMLLLYGALMWYTIHTTKRPEATAPDAGAKPGMAGWLMAAMIVGGLAGLIFGGEMFLRSATEIARRLGISESVIAITLVAGGTSLPELASSLVSLFKGKADMALGNVIGSNIANILLILGLSATIHPLSMDGITVWDLLMVVLSSVLLFLAA
;
A
#
# COMPACT_ATOMS: atom_id res chain seq x y z
N PRO A 1 -11.15 -6.76 -8.17
CA PRO A 1 -10.35 -7.64 -9.03
C PRO A 1 -8.92 -7.15 -9.24
N PHE A 2 -8.67 -5.81 -9.33
CA PHE A 2 -7.35 -5.26 -9.64
C PHE A 2 -6.25 -5.68 -8.64
N GLY A 3 -6.52 -5.67 -7.32
CA GLY A 3 -5.55 -6.09 -6.31
C GLY A 3 -5.07 -7.52 -6.50
N VAL A 4 -5.99 -8.44 -6.82
CA VAL A 4 -5.67 -9.85 -7.09
C VAL A 4 -4.81 -9.99 -8.36
N ILE A 5 -5.16 -9.25 -9.43
CA ILE A 5 -4.38 -9.25 -10.68
C ILE A 5 -2.95 -8.75 -10.43
N VAL A 6 -2.79 -7.68 -9.67
CA VAL A 6 -1.47 -7.12 -9.31
C VAL A 6 -0.66 -8.09 -8.45
N SER A 7 -1.29 -8.77 -7.50
CA SER A 7 -0.61 -9.78 -6.67
C SER A 7 -0.20 -11.02 -7.48
N LEU A 8 -1.02 -11.46 -8.44
CA LEU A 8 -0.67 -12.53 -9.36
C LEU A 8 0.46 -12.12 -10.31
N LEU A 9 0.47 -10.87 -10.77
CA LEU A 9 1.57 -10.33 -11.56
C LEU A 9 2.87 -10.35 -10.77
N LEU A 10 2.85 -9.89 -9.49
CA LEU A 10 4.02 -9.95 -8.63
C LEU A 10 4.53 -11.38 -8.47
N LEU A 11 3.60 -12.34 -8.23
CA LEU A 11 3.96 -13.74 -8.14
C LEU A 11 4.63 -14.24 -9.44
N ALA A 12 4.08 -13.88 -10.60
CA ALA A 12 4.63 -14.29 -11.90
C ALA A 12 6.03 -13.70 -12.15
N LEU A 13 6.25 -12.41 -11.83
CA LEU A 13 7.54 -11.76 -12.03
C LEU A 13 8.60 -12.21 -11.01
N ALA A 14 8.18 -12.52 -9.77
CA ALA A 14 9.09 -12.96 -8.73
C ALA A 14 9.41 -14.46 -8.81
N ALA A 15 8.57 -15.26 -9.46
CA ALA A 15 8.72 -16.70 -9.60
C ALA A 15 9.45 -17.13 -10.88
N ASP A 16 10.10 -16.23 -11.58
CA ASP A 16 10.78 -16.49 -12.86
C ASP A 16 11.81 -17.63 -12.76
N SER A 17 12.51 -17.78 -11.62
CA SER A 17 13.47 -18.85 -11.41
C SER A 17 12.82 -20.24 -11.32
N TYR A 18 11.58 -20.31 -10.85
CA TYR A 18 10.83 -21.57 -10.76
C TYR A 18 10.28 -21.98 -12.12
N VAL A 19 10.01 -21.00 -13.02
CA VAL A 19 9.47 -21.24 -14.37
C VAL A 19 10.60 -21.44 -15.38
N PHE A 20 11.64 -20.63 -15.29
CA PHE A 20 12.81 -20.66 -16.19
C PHE A 20 14.04 -21.13 -15.38
N LYS A 21 14.33 -22.42 -15.43
CA LYS A 21 15.52 -23.03 -14.79
C LYS A 21 16.79 -22.31 -15.25
N GLY A 22 17.36 -21.48 -14.37
CA GLY A 22 18.62 -20.74 -14.64
C GLY A 22 18.51 -19.21 -14.60
N ALA A 23 17.32 -18.63 -14.44
CA ALA A 23 17.17 -17.21 -14.14
C ALA A 23 17.48 -16.97 -12.66
N ALA A 24 18.23 -15.92 -12.33
CA ALA A 24 18.43 -15.53 -10.93
C ALA A 24 17.10 -15.00 -10.39
N ASP A 25 16.73 -15.38 -9.15
CA ASP A 25 15.58 -14.84 -8.42
C ASP A 25 15.77 -13.34 -8.17
N ARG A 26 15.45 -12.54 -9.17
CA ARG A 26 15.62 -11.07 -9.13
C ARG A 26 14.47 -10.41 -9.85
N ILE A 27 13.90 -9.40 -9.20
CA ILE A 27 13.07 -8.44 -9.91
C ILE A 27 14.02 -7.45 -10.57
N GLY A 28 14.14 -7.52 -11.90
CA GLY A 28 15.06 -6.72 -12.69
C GLY A 28 14.51 -5.32 -12.98
N ARG A 29 15.35 -4.50 -13.65
CA ARG A 29 14.94 -3.16 -14.08
C ARG A 29 13.79 -3.17 -15.08
N ILE A 30 13.74 -4.18 -15.94
CA ILE A 30 12.66 -4.33 -16.93
C ILE A 30 11.35 -4.58 -16.23
N ASP A 31 11.33 -5.48 -15.24
CA ASP A 31 10.15 -5.79 -14.43
C ASP A 31 9.67 -4.54 -13.66
N GLY A 32 10.61 -3.77 -13.10
CA GLY A 32 10.32 -2.49 -12.47
C GLY A 32 9.65 -1.48 -13.41
N ILE A 33 10.17 -1.34 -14.63
CA ILE A 33 9.59 -0.46 -15.66
C ILE A 33 8.18 -0.95 -16.06
N VAL A 34 7.98 -2.24 -16.25
CA VAL A 34 6.66 -2.82 -16.55
C VAL A 34 5.67 -2.52 -15.42
N MET A 35 6.07 -2.71 -14.16
CA MET A 35 5.25 -2.37 -13.00
C MET A 35 4.85 -0.89 -13.00
N LEU A 36 5.79 0.04 -13.26
CA LEU A 36 5.53 1.46 -13.32
C LEU A 36 4.57 1.83 -14.46
N LEU A 37 4.74 1.23 -15.64
CA LEU A 37 3.83 1.43 -16.78
C LEU A 37 2.42 0.95 -16.45
N LEU A 38 2.29 -0.21 -15.80
CA LEU A 38 1.01 -0.73 -15.36
C LEU A 38 0.36 0.17 -14.30
N TYR A 39 1.15 0.71 -13.36
CA TYR A 39 0.65 1.68 -12.39
C TYR A 39 0.13 2.95 -13.07
N GLY A 40 0.90 3.50 -14.02
CA GLY A 40 0.49 4.66 -14.81
C GLY A 40 -0.79 4.40 -15.62
N ALA A 41 -0.89 3.24 -16.27
CA ALA A 41 -2.09 2.84 -17.01
C ALA A 41 -3.31 2.67 -16.11
N LEU A 42 -3.13 2.08 -14.91
CA LEU A 42 -4.20 1.93 -13.93
C LEU A 42 -4.67 3.29 -13.41
N MET A 43 -3.75 4.21 -13.13
CA MET A 43 -4.08 5.56 -12.69
C MET A 43 -4.82 6.33 -13.80
N TRP A 44 -4.32 6.24 -15.03
CA TRP A 44 -5.01 6.82 -16.19
C TRP A 44 -6.43 6.27 -16.32
N TYR A 45 -6.60 4.96 -16.28
CA TYR A 45 -7.90 4.30 -16.36
C TYR A 45 -8.82 4.79 -15.23
N THR A 46 -8.33 4.80 -13.99
CA THR A 46 -9.12 5.21 -12.82
C THR A 46 -9.59 6.67 -12.96
N ILE A 47 -8.69 7.58 -13.33
CA ILE A 47 -9.03 9.01 -13.50
C ILE A 47 -10.08 9.23 -14.61
N HIS A 48 -9.98 8.47 -15.72
CA HIS A 48 -10.88 8.66 -16.86
C HIS A 48 -12.21 7.92 -16.73
N THR A 49 -12.24 6.81 -15.98
CA THR A 49 -13.43 5.96 -15.84
C THR A 49 -14.25 6.31 -14.60
N THR A 50 -13.59 6.86 -13.56
CA THR A 50 -14.32 7.32 -12.39
C THR A 50 -15.13 8.55 -12.78
N LYS A 51 -16.44 8.36 -12.98
CA LYS A 51 -17.38 9.48 -13.10
C LYS A 51 -17.14 10.38 -11.89
N ARG A 52 -16.84 11.66 -12.16
CA ARG A 52 -16.90 12.65 -11.06
C ARG A 52 -18.25 12.44 -10.40
N PRO A 53 -18.32 12.30 -9.06
CA PRO A 53 -19.60 12.36 -8.39
C PRO A 53 -20.29 13.61 -8.97
N GLU A 54 -21.49 13.45 -9.56
CA GLU A 54 -22.29 14.62 -9.89
C GLU A 54 -22.25 15.48 -8.65
N ALA A 55 -21.73 16.70 -8.79
CA ALA A 55 -21.73 17.64 -7.70
C ALA A 55 -23.20 17.72 -7.29
N THR A 56 -23.56 16.96 -6.25
CA THR A 56 -24.85 17.15 -5.58
C THR A 56 -24.88 18.64 -5.32
N ALA A 57 -25.89 19.29 -5.89
CA ALA A 57 -26.09 20.74 -5.78
C ALA A 57 -25.72 21.16 -4.36
N PRO A 58 -24.94 22.24 -4.17
CA PRO A 58 -24.47 22.61 -2.83
C PRO A 58 -25.67 22.57 -1.92
N ASP A 59 -25.64 21.70 -0.92
CA ASP A 59 -26.64 21.68 0.14
C ASP A 59 -26.82 23.13 0.56
N ALA A 60 -28.06 23.63 0.53
CA ALA A 60 -28.41 25.01 0.89
C ALA A 60 -28.06 25.35 2.36
N GLY A 61 -27.36 24.48 3.04
CA GLY A 61 -26.77 24.57 4.38
C GLY A 61 -25.25 24.39 4.41
N ALA A 62 -24.55 24.35 3.27
CA ALA A 62 -23.10 24.25 3.26
C ALA A 62 -22.51 25.49 3.93
N LYS A 63 -21.89 25.28 5.08
CA LYS A 63 -21.05 26.30 5.73
C LYS A 63 -20.08 26.87 4.70
N PRO A 64 -19.77 28.18 4.70
CA PRO A 64 -18.87 28.79 3.74
C PRO A 64 -17.60 27.95 3.66
N GLY A 65 -17.27 27.50 2.43
CA GLY A 65 -16.21 26.54 2.17
C GLY A 65 -14.91 26.96 2.84
N MET A 66 -14.30 26.06 3.55
CA MET A 66 -12.99 26.29 4.16
C MET A 66 -12.02 26.80 3.09
N ALA A 67 -11.28 27.88 3.41
CA ALA A 67 -10.29 28.42 2.49
C ALA A 67 -9.33 27.31 2.01
N GLY A 68 -9.03 27.23 0.72
CA GLY A 68 -8.25 26.12 0.14
C GLY A 68 -6.88 25.93 0.82
N TRP A 69 -6.25 27.01 1.28
CA TRP A 69 -4.99 26.95 2.03
C TRP A 69 -5.14 26.24 3.39
N LEU A 70 -6.29 26.44 4.07
CA LEU A 70 -6.57 25.77 5.35
C LEU A 70 -6.79 24.28 5.15
N MET A 71 -7.47 23.90 4.08
CA MET A 71 -7.64 22.49 3.69
C MET A 71 -6.28 21.85 3.39
N ALA A 72 -5.43 22.51 2.60
CA ALA A 72 -4.08 22.05 2.33
C ALA A 72 -3.24 21.91 3.61
N ALA A 73 -3.31 22.89 4.50
CA ALA A 73 -2.60 22.86 5.79
C ALA A 73 -3.08 21.70 6.68
N MET A 74 -4.37 21.40 6.71
CA MET A 74 -4.92 20.25 7.45
C MET A 74 -4.49 18.92 6.84
N ILE A 75 -4.42 18.79 5.51
CA ILE A 75 -3.94 17.59 4.84
C ILE A 75 -2.46 17.36 5.15
N VAL A 76 -1.63 18.39 4.94
CA VAL A 76 -0.18 18.31 5.20
C VAL A 76 0.10 18.05 6.68
N GLY A 77 -0.57 18.79 7.58
CA GLY A 77 -0.42 18.61 9.03
C GLY A 77 -0.89 17.24 9.52
N GLY A 78 -2.01 16.75 8.99
CA GLY A 78 -2.52 15.40 9.29
C GLY A 78 -1.58 14.30 8.80
N LEU A 79 -1.07 14.43 7.57
CA LEU A 79 -0.11 13.48 7.00
C LEU A 79 1.21 13.49 7.80
N ALA A 80 1.74 14.66 8.09
CA ALA A 80 2.93 14.80 8.93
C ALA A 80 2.70 14.16 10.32
N GLY A 81 1.55 14.45 10.96
CA GLY A 81 1.20 13.84 12.24
C GLY A 81 1.12 12.31 12.21
N LEU A 82 0.56 11.73 11.15
CA LEU A 82 0.52 10.27 10.96
C LEU A 82 1.92 9.67 10.77
N ILE A 83 2.77 10.30 9.97
CA ILE A 83 4.13 9.82 9.71
C ILE A 83 4.98 9.91 10.98
N PHE A 84 5.07 11.07 11.60
CA PHE A 84 5.89 11.27 12.80
C PHE A 84 5.35 10.49 14.01
N GLY A 85 4.03 10.46 14.19
CA GLY A 85 3.39 9.68 15.25
C GLY A 85 3.60 8.18 15.08
N GLY A 86 3.46 7.68 13.86
CA GLY A 86 3.71 6.27 13.53
C GLY A 86 5.17 5.88 13.76
N GLU A 87 6.11 6.72 13.32
CA GLU A 87 7.55 6.48 13.52
C GLU A 87 7.93 6.49 15.02
N MET A 88 7.42 7.45 15.77
CA MET A 88 7.68 7.54 17.21
C MET A 88 7.07 6.35 17.96
N PHE A 89 5.86 5.94 17.60
CA PHE A 89 5.24 4.73 18.14
C PHE A 89 6.09 3.49 17.85
N LEU A 90 6.49 3.31 16.58
CA LEU A 90 7.27 2.15 16.15
C LEU A 90 8.62 2.06 16.86
N ARG A 91 9.35 3.18 16.96
CA ARG A 91 10.63 3.24 17.69
C ARG A 91 10.45 2.85 19.16
N SER A 92 9.43 3.41 19.82
CA SER A 92 9.16 3.13 21.23
C SER A 92 8.73 1.68 21.45
N ALA A 93 7.87 1.14 20.62
CA ALA A 93 7.41 -0.25 20.69
C ALA A 93 8.58 -1.22 20.46
N THR A 94 9.45 -0.94 19.49
CA THR A 94 10.66 -1.73 19.21
C THR A 94 11.61 -1.74 20.39
N GLU A 95 11.85 -0.60 21.01
CA GLU A 95 12.74 -0.50 22.18
C GLU A 95 12.17 -1.28 23.38
N ILE A 96 10.87 -1.19 23.62
CA ILE A 96 10.20 -1.99 24.68
C ILE A 96 10.33 -3.49 24.38
N ALA A 97 10.09 -3.92 23.13
CA ALA A 97 10.17 -5.30 22.72
C ALA A 97 11.59 -5.87 22.90
N ARG A 98 12.64 -5.09 22.57
CA ARG A 98 14.04 -5.45 22.82
C ARG A 98 14.33 -5.63 24.29
N ARG A 99 13.87 -4.73 25.14
CA ARG A 99 14.04 -4.83 26.60
C ARG A 99 13.32 -6.04 27.20
N LEU A 100 12.24 -6.49 26.56
CA LEU A 100 11.53 -7.73 26.93
C LEU A 100 12.20 -8.99 26.39
N GLY A 101 13.33 -8.88 25.68
CA GLY A 101 14.08 -10.01 25.13
C GLY A 101 13.46 -10.62 23.88
N ILE A 102 12.57 -9.90 23.18
CA ILE A 102 11.98 -10.35 21.91
C ILE A 102 13.06 -10.29 20.83
N SER A 103 13.15 -11.35 20.00
CA SER A 103 14.18 -11.43 18.96
C SER A 103 13.95 -10.37 17.86
N GLU A 104 15.04 -9.85 17.27
CA GLU A 104 15.00 -8.86 16.19
C GLU A 104 14.16 -9.33 14.99
N SER A 105 14.16 -10.63 14.67
CA SER A 105 13.35 -11.20 13.59
C SER A 105 11.86 -11.06 13.88
N VAL A 106 11.40 -11.33 15.09
CA VAL A 106 10.00 -11.17 15.50
C VAL A 106 9.63 -9.70 15.50
N ILE A 107 10.50 -8.82 15.99
CA ILE A 107 10.29 -7.37 15.96
C ILE A 107 10.13 -6.89 14.52
N ALA A 108 11.01 -7.32 13.60
CA ALA A 108 10.95 -6.91 12.20
C ALA A 108 9.63 -7.36 11.53
N ILE A 109 9.25 -8.63 11.71
CA ILE A 109 8.05 -9.18 11.05
C ILE A 109 6.76 -8.59 11.64
N THR A 110 6.71 -8.33 12.94
CA THR A 110 5.47 -7.88 13.61
C THR A 110 5.40 -6.36 13.74
N LEU A 111 6.35 -5.75 14.45
CA LEU A 111 6.29 -4.33 14.79
C LEU A 111 6.69 -3.45 13.60
N VAL A 112 7.77 -3.79 12.88
CA VAL A 112 8.22 -2.96 11.76
C VAL A 112 7.27 -3.10 10.58
N ALA A 113 6.92 -4.33 10.18
CA ALA A 113 6.00 -4.55 9.06
C ALA A 113 4.58 -4.02 9.38
N GLY A 114 4.05 -4.26 10.58
CA GLY A 114 2.77 -3.72 11.01
C GLY A 114 2.79 -2.20 11.21
N GLY A 115 3.89 -1.66 11.73
CA GLY A 115 4.06 -0.25 12.03
C GLY A 115 4.09 0.65 10.79
N THR A 116 4.67 0.17 9.70
CA THR A 116 4.66 0.91 8.42
C THR A 116 3.26 1.06 7.83
N SER A 117 2.33 0.17 8.18
CA SER A 117 0.93 0.22 7.74
C SER A 117 0.00 0.97 8.72
N LEU A 118 0.53 1.54 9.81
CA LEU A 118 -0.28 2.30 10.77
C LEU A 118 -0.99 3.52 10.16
N PRO A 119 -0.36 4.33 9.28
CA PRO A 119 -1.05 5.43 8.62
C PRO A 119 -2.26 5.00 7.79
N GLU A 120 -2.11 3.91 7.03
CA GLU A 120 -3.19 3.33 6.22
C GLU A 120 -4.32 2.79 7.10
N LEU A 121 -3.96 2.09 8.18
CA LEU A 121 -4.92 1.58 9.16
C LEU A 121 -5.70 2.73 9.81
N ALA A 122 -5.01 3.76 10.28
CA ALA A 122 -5.63 4.92 10.90
C ALA A 122 -6.61 5.62 9.95
N SER A 123 -6.20 5.88 8.70
CA SER A 123 -7.04 6.54 7.69
C SER A 123 -8.26 5.70 7.32
N SER A 124 -8.10 4.38 7.22
CA SER A 124 -9.19 3.44 6.92
C SER A 124 -10.18 3.36 8.08
N LEU A 125 -9.71 3.26 9.32
CA LEU A 125 -10.57 3.26 10.50
C LEU A 125 -11.37 4.56 10.63
N VAL A 126 -10.74 5.72 10.45
CA VAL A 126 -11.44 7.01 10.46
C VAL A 126 -12.50 7.07 9.36
N SER A 127 -12.23 6.52 8.19
CA SER A 127 -13.21 6.45 7.09
C SER A 127 -14.39 5.58 7.46
N LEU A 128 -14.14 4.41 8.07
CA LEU A 128 -15.20 3.51 8.57
C LEU A 128 -16.05 4.16 9.65
N PHE A 129 -15.45 4.82 10.64
CA PHE A 129 -16.18 5.52 11.69
C PHE A 129 -17.04 6.68 11.17
N LYS A 130 -16.66 7.25 10.01
CA LYS A 130 -17.46 8.26 9.29
C LYS A 130 -18.50 7.66 8.35
N GLY A 131 -18.71 6.36 8.37
CA GLY A 131 -19.67 5.66 7.50
C GLY A 131 -19.25 5.59 6.04
N LYS A 132 -17.97 5.79 5.73
CA LYS A 132 -17.42 5.80 4.36
C LYS A 132 -16.64 4.50 4.08
N ALA A 133 -17.34 3.36 4.07
CA ALA A 133 -16.73 2.05 3.86
C ALA A 133 -15.99 1.94 2.53
N ASP A 134 -16.56 2.46 1.45
CA ASP A 134 -15.93 2.44 0.11
C ASP A 134 -14.58 3.17 0.10
N MET A 135 -14.48 4.28 0.86
CA MET A 135 -13.22 5.02 1.00
C MET A 135 -12.18 4.21 1.79
N ALA A 136 -12.59 3.50 2.83
CA ALA A 136 -11.70 2.64 3.60
C ALA A 136 -11.18 1.48 2.75
N LEU A 137 -12.07 0.78 2.03
CA LEU A 137 -11.70 -0.29 1.10
C LEU A 137 -10.79 0.23 -0.03
N GLY A 138 -11.13 1.38 -0.61
CA GLY A 138 -10.31 2.03 -1.64
C GLY A 138 -8.90 2.35 -1.13
N ASN A 139 -8.76 2.80 0.12
CA ASN A 139 -7.46 3.07 0.73
C ASN A 139 -6.63 1.80 0.89
N VAL A 140 -7.20 0.71 1.42
CA VAL A 140 -6.49 -0.56 1.60
C VAL A 140 -6.08 -1.18 0.27
N ILE A 141 -6.99 -1.24 -0.70
CA ILE A 141 -6.69 -1.80 -2.03
C ILE A 141 -5.69 -0.92 -2.77
N GLY A 142 -5.88 0.39 -2.71
CA GLY A 142 -5.03 1.36 -3.38
C GLY A 142 -3.59 1.38 -2.86
N SER A 143 -3.39 1.30 -1.54
CA SER A 143 -2.06 1.23 -0.93
C SER A 143 -1.34 -0.07 -1.30
N ASN A 144 -2.02 -1.22 -1.30
CA ASN A 144 -1.42 -2.48 -1.75
C ASN A 144 -0.96 -2.40 -3.22
N ILE A 145 -1.80 -1.88 -4.11
CA ILE A 145 -1.45 -1.69 -5.52
C ILE A 145 -0.26 -0.73 -5.67
N ALA A 146 -0.27 0.39 -4.95
CA ALA A 146 0.82 1.36 -4.98
C ALA A 146 2.13 0.76 -4.45
N ASN A 147 2.08 0.00 -3.36
CA ASN A 147 3.27 -0.65 -2.81
C ASN A 147 3.89 -1.65 -3.80
N ILE A 148 3.08 -2.44 -4.49
CA ILE A 148 3.57 -3.43 -5.46
C ILE A 148 4.01 -2.72 -6.75
N LEU A 149 3.15 -1.94 -7.39
CA LEU A 149 3.45 -1.42 -8.72
C LEU A 149 4.34 -0.17 -8.71
N LEU A 150 4.13 0.75 -7.75
CA LEU A 150 4.88 2.00 -7.70
C LEU A 150 6.16 1.83 -6.87
N ILE A 151 6.06 1.42 -5.61
CA ILE A 151 7.23 1.41 -4.71
C ILE A 151 8.22 0.32 -5.13
N LEU A 152 7.75 -0.93 -5.26
CA LEU A 152 8.60 -2.04 -5.68
C LEU A 152 9.10 -1.84 -7.11
N GLY A 153 8.24 -1.36 -8.03
CA GLY A 153 8.59 -1.05 -9.41
C GLY A 153 9.67 0.04 -9.51
N LEU A 154 9.55 1.12 -8.73
CA LEU A 154 10.56 2.18 -8.69
C LEU A 154 11.88 1.65 -8.11
N SER A 155 11.82 0.90 -7.01
CA SER A 155 12.99 0.31 -6.37
C SER A 155 13.75 -0.62 -7.32
N ALA A 156 13.04 -1.52 -8.01
CA ALA A 156 13.63 -2.46 -8.96
C ALA A 156 14.22 -1.76 -10.19
N THR A 157 13.63 -0.64 -10.63
CA THR A 157 14.14 0.17 -11.74
C THR A 157 15.47 0.84 -11.37
N ILE A 158 15.59 1.37 -10.16
CA ILE A 158 16.81 2.02 -9.66
C ILE A 158 17.88 0.96 -9.41
N HIS A 159 17.55 -0.07 -8.65
CA HIS A 159 18.43 -1.16 -8.27
C HIS A 159 17.70 -2.49 -8.36
N PRO A 160 18.18 -3.47 -9.15
CA PRO A 160 17.57 -4.80 -9.18
C PRO A 160 17.50 -5.42 -7.80
N LEU A 161 16.34 -5.96 -7.45
CA LEU A 161 16.08 -6.53 -6.14
C LEU A 161 16.32 -8.03 -6.18
N SER A 162 17.21 -8.53 -5.31
CA SER A 162 17.34 -9.97 -5.09
C SER A 162 16.18 -10.46 -4.21
N MET A 163 15.66 -11.63 -4.52
CA MET A 163 14.59 -12.28 -3.77
C MET A 163 15.13 -13.19 -2.67
N ASP A 164 16.41 -12.99 -2.29
CA ASP A 164 17.06 -13.81 -1.26
C ASP A 164 16.27 -13.76 0.06
N GLY A 165 15.85 -14.93 0.52
CA GLY A 165 15.06 -15.06 1.75
C GLY A 165 13.54 -14.91 1.58
N ILE A 166 13.06 -14.54 0.38
CA ILE A 166 11.63 -14.55 0.06
C ILE A 166 11.29 -15.90 -0.56
N THR A 167 10.31 -16.58 0.03
CA THR A 167 9.87 -17.89 -0.46
C THR A 167 8.61 -17.76 -1.32
N VAL A 168 8.33 -18.78 -2.14
CA VAL A 168 7.06 -18.84 -2.88
C VAL A 168 5.86 -18.79 -1.94
N TRP A 169 6.01 -19.30 -0.72
CA TRP A 169 4.96 -19.24 0.30
C TRP A 169 4.61 -17.81 0.71
N ASP A 170 5.62 -16.92 0.81
CA ASP A 170 5.41 -15.51 1.14
C ASP A 170 4.59 -14.83 0.02
N LEU A 171 4.95 -15.10 -1.25
CA LEU A 171 4.23 -14.57 -2.40
C LEU A 171 2.79 -15.13 -2.50
N LEU A 172 2.61 -16.42 -2.22
CA LEU A 172 1.28 -17.03 -2.17
C LEU A 172 0.41 -16.42 -1.06
N MET A 173 1.00 -16.07 0.08
CA MET A 173 0.29 -15.37 1.16
C MET A 173 -0.19 -13.97 0.73
N VAL A 174 0.61 -13.24 -0.06
CA VAL A 174 0.20 -11.96 -0.65
C VAL A 174 -1.00 -12.14 -1.59
N VAL A 175 -0.97 -13.16 -2.44
CA VAL A 175 -2.08 -13.48 -3.34
C VAL A 175 -3.32 -13.89 -2.53
N LEU A 176 -3.16 -14.77 -1.55
CA LEU A 176 -4.25 -15.23 -0.70
C LEU A 176 -4.92 -14.08 0.05
N SER A 177 -4.12 -13.18 0.65
CA SER A 177 -4.66 -12.00 1.35
C SER A 177 -5.43 -11.07 0.41
N SER A 178 -4.96 -10.90 -0.83
CA SER A 178 -5.64 -10.10 -1.84
C SER A 178 -6.96 -10.74 -2.32
N VAL A 179 -6.99 -12.08 -2.43
CA VAL A 179 -8.22 -12.83 -2.74
C VAL A 179 -9.22 -12.72 -1.60
N LEU A 180 -8.77 -12.91 -0.35
CA LEU A 180 -9.65 -12.77 0.83
C LEU A 180 -10.23 -11.36 0.94
N LEU A 181 -9.42 -10.34 0.71
CA LEU A 181 -9.89 -8.95 0.68
C LEU A 181 -10.94 -8.74 -0.43
N PHE A 182 -10.71 -9.31 -1.60
CA PHE A 182 -11.66 -9.22 -2.74
C PHE A 182 -13.00 -9.93 -2.44
N LEU A 183 -12.96 -11.05 -1.72
CA LEU A 183 -14.18 -11.78 -1.32
C LEU A 183 -14.94 -11.09 -0.19
N ALA A 184 -14.24 -10.33 0.65
CA ALA A 184 -14.81 -9.59 1.76
C ALA A 184 -15.37 -8.20 1.35
N ALA A 185 -14.98 -7.68 0.19
CA ALA A 185 -15.39 -6.36 -0.33
C ALA A 185 -16.67 -6.44 -1.17
#